data_3ed302cc0a451d7b9e75109b5d8effa6
#
_entry.id   3ed302cc0a451d7b9e75109b5d8effa6
#
_cell.length_a   1.000
_cell.length_b   1.000
_cell.length_c   1.000
_cell.angle_alpha   90.00
_cell.angle_beta   90.00
_cell.angle_gamma   90.00
#
_symmetry.space_group_name_H-M   'P 1'
#
loop_
_entity.id
_entity.type
_entity.pdbx_description
1 polymer ?
#
loop_
_entity_poly.entity_id
_entity_poly.type
_entity_poly.pdbx_seq_one_letter_code
_entity_poly.pdbx_strand_id
1 'polypeptide(L)'
;MHTIRNYIMAESLEQAWELNQKGRNNIIIGGNLWLKMGRRNIINAIDLSSLGLDKIEEDEGGFRIGCMATLHDIETHEGLNKEFQNLFKEAVRHIVGVQFRNCATIGGSIFPKLGFSDVLTAFLACDTQVILYKKGEVPLREFIYIPTDNDILTHLYVK
;
A
#
# COMPACT_ATOMS: atom_id res chain seq x y z
N MET A 1 12.28 8.62 17.01
CA MET A 1 12.82 8.89 15.66
C MET A 1 13.48 7.60 15.21
N HIS A 2 13.15 7.07 14.02
CA HIS A 2 13.85 5.92 13.45
C HIS A 2 15.11 6.38 12.71
N THR A 3 16.06 5.47 12.56
CA THR A 3 17.29 5.72 11.81
C THR A 3 17.30 4.83 10.58
N ILE A 4 17.51 5.41 9.41
CA ILE A 4 17.72 4.70 8.14
C ILE A 4 19.22 4.78 7.82
N ARG A 5 19.86 3.63 7.61
CA ARG A 5 21.28 3.59 7.21
C ARG A 5 21.45 3.71 5.71
N ASN A 6 20.65 2.98 4.95
CA ASN A 6 20.71 2.96 3.49
C ASN A 6 19.30 3.17 2.93
N TYR A 7 19.22 3.97 1.88
CA TYR A 7 18.05 4.12 1.03
C TYR A 7 18.34 3.44 -0.31
N ILE A 8 17.45 2.56 -0.74
CA ILE A 8 17.60 1.78 -1.98
C ILE A 8 16.32 1.95 -2.80
N MET A 9 16.46 2.60 -3.95
CA MET A 9 15.41 2.62 -4.96
C MET A 9 15.50 1.31 -5.74
N ALA A 10 14.48 0.47 -5.64
CA ALA A 10 14.48 -0.83 -6.27
C ALA A 10 14.35 -0.71 -7.80
N GLU A 11 15.15 -1.47 -8.52
CA GLU A 11 15.12 -1.55 -9.98
C GLU A 11 14.15 -2.61 -10.50
N SER A 12 13.77 -3.54 -9.62
CA SER A 12 12.78 -4.59 -9.90
C SER A 12 12.11 -5.11 -8.62
N LEU A 13 10.94 -5.76 -8.78
CA LEU A 13 10.27 -6.46 -7.68
C LEU A 13 11.12 -7.60 -7.12
N GLU A 14 11.89 -8.26 -7.95
CA GLU A 14 12.79 -9.34 -7.54
C GLU A 14 13.89 -8.81 -6.62
N GLN A 15 14.56 -7.73 -7.01
CA GLN A 15 15.56 -7.07 -6.17
C GLN A 15 14.96 -6.61 -4.83
N ALA A 16 13.79 -5.96 -4.87
CA ALA A 16 13.10 -5.51 -3.66
C ALA A 16 12.78 -6.69 -2.74
N TRP A 17 12.30 -7.79 -3.29
CA TRP A 17 11.96 -8.99 -2.54
C TRP A 17 13.20 -9.64 -1.93
N GLU A 18 14.26 -9.85 -2.70
CA GLU A 18 15.53 -10.41 -2.20
C GLU A 18 16.11 -9.58 -1.05
N LEU A 19 16.12 -8.26 -1.20
CA LEU A 19 16.57 -7.35 -0.14
C LEU A 19 15.71 -7.46 1.11
N ASN A 20 14.38 -7.56 0.94
CA ASN A 20 13.44 -7.68 2.05
C ASN A 20 13.60 -9.00 2.81
N GLN A 21 14.07 -10.08 2.15
CA GLN A 21 14.34 -11.38 2.80
C GLN A 21 15.63 -11.37 3.65
N LYS A 22 16.60 -10.51 3.36
CA LYS A 22 17.94 -10.54 3.97
C LYS A 22 17.98 -10.14 5.45
N GLY A 23 16.88 -9.63 6.02
CA GLY A 23 16.84 -9.32 7.43
C GLY A 23 15.63 -8.50 7.88
N ARG A 24 15.29 -8.65 9.15
CA ARG A 24 14.12 -7.97 9.78
C ARG A 24 14.20 -6.44 9.79
N ASN A 25 15.39 -5.89 9.57
CA ASN A 25 15.62 -4.44 9.54
C ASN A 25 15.68 -3.88 8.11
N ASN A 26 15.40 -4.70 7.10
CA ASN A 26 15.12 -4.28 5.75
C ASN A 26 13.62 -4.10 5.61
N ILE A 27 13.18 -2.97 5.12
CA ILE A 27 11.76 -2.61 5.13
C ILE A 27 11.40 -1.96 3.80
N ILE A 28 10.32 -2.46 3.18
CA ILE A 28 9.66 -1.77 2.09
C ILE A 28 9.04 -0.48 2.64
N ILE A 29 9.29 0.63 2.01
CA ILE A 29 8.72 1.93 2.37
C ILE A 29 7.74 2.42 1.32
N GLY A 30 6.64 3.01 1.79
CA GLY A 30 5.76 3.86 1.00
C GLY A 30 6.01 5.33 1.36
N GLY A 31 4.97 6.09 1.67
CA GLY A 31 5.09 7.50 2.09
C GLY A 31 5.80 7.74 3.42
N ASN A 32 6.24 6.70 4.10
CA ASN A 32 7.02 6.75 5.35
C ASN A 32 6.37 7.53 6.52
N LEU A 33 5.07 7.74 6.50
CA LEU A 33 4.37 8.58 7.49
C LEU A 33 4.24 7.89 8.84
N TRP A 34 3.83 6.62 8.86
CA TRP A 34 3.74 5.83 10.09
C TRP A 34 5.11 5.37 10.60
N LEU A 35 6.00 4.99 9.69
CA LEU A 35 7.34 4.53 10.06
C LEU A 35 8.11 5.60 10.82
N LYS A 36 8.03 6.87 10.40
CA LYS A 36 8.76 7.97 11.06
C LYS A 36 8.33 8.22 12.50
N MET A 37 7.14 7.79 12.89
CA MET A 37 6.65 7.90 14.28
C MET A 37 7.22 6.80 15.18
N GLY A 38 7.77 5.74 14.59
CA GLY A 38 8.40 4.65 15.31
C GLY A 38 9.84 4.93 15.76
N ARG A 39 10.46 3.91 16.37
CA ARG A 39 11.86 3.94 16.86
C ARG A 39 12.71 2.82 16.29
N ARG A 40 12.34 2.29 15.11
CA ARG A 40 13.07 1.18 14.50
C ARG A 40 14.40 1.63 13.90
N ASN A 41 15.42 0.81 14.04
CA ASN A 41 16.64 0.95 13.25
C ASN A 41 16.45 0.21 11.93
N ILE A 42 16.36 0.95 10.83
CA ILE A 42 16.21 0.42 9.48
C ILE A 42 17.59 0.36 8.84
N ILE A 43 17.98 -0.83 8.39
CA ILE A 43 19.25 -1.01 7.68
C ILE A 43 19.07 -0.59 6.24
N ASN A 44 18.10 -1.16 5.55
CA ASN A 44 17.77 -0.79 4.19
C ASN A 44 16.29 -0.38 4.10
N ALA A 45 16.04 0.87 3.74
CA ALA A 45 14.73 1.35 3.32
C ALA A 45 14.60 1.12 1.81
N ILE A 46 13.70 0.24 1.41
CA ILE A 46 13.51 -0.21 0.03
C ILE A 46 12.32 0.55 -0.55
N ASP A 47 12.57 1.37 -1.54
CA ASP A 47 11.57 2.19 -2.21
C ASP A 47 11.14 1.55 -3.53
N LEU A 48 9.82 1.44 -3.75
CA LEU A 48 9.22 0.85 -4.94
C LEU A 48 8.75 1.90 -5.95
N SER A 49 9.00 3.19 -5.73
CA SER A 49 8.43 4.28 -6.54
C SER A 49 8.86 4.26 -8.01
N SER A 50 10.02 3.63 -8.32
CA SER A 50 10.50 3.49 -9.70
C SER A 50 9.83 2.36 -10.49
N LEU A 51 8.99 1.54 -9.86
CA LEU A 51 8.45 0.30 -10.47
C LEU A 51 7.07 0.49 -11.13
N GLY A 52 6.57 1.72 -11.24
CA GLY A 52 5.28 2.01 -11.87
C GLY A 52 4.07 1.46 -11.11
N LEU A 53 4.20 1.29 -9.78
CA LEU A 53 3.15 0.77 -8.89
C LEU A 53 2.28 1.89 -8.28
N ASP A 54 2.23 3.04 -8.90
CA ASP A 54 1.51 4.24 -8.47
C ASP A 54 0.21 4.51 -9.24
N LYS A 55 -0.15 3.62 -10.17
CA LYS A 55 -1.29 3.81 -11.06
C LYS A 55 -2.57 3.18 -10.53
N ILE A 56 -3.69 3.76 -10.94
CA ILE A 56 -5.03 3.19 -10.81
C ILE A 56 -5.51 2.90 -12.23
N GLU A 57 -5.69 1.63 -12.57
CA GLU A 57 -6.10 1.16 -13.88
C GLU A 57 -7.51 0.57 -13.78
N GLU A 58 -8.37 0.95 -14.72
CA GLU A 58 -9.74 0.44 -14.83
C GLU A 58 -9.80 -0.59 -15.95
N ASP A 59 -10.45 -1.73 -15.69
CA ASP A 59 -10.76 -2.75 -16.68
C ASP A 59 -12.25 -3.15 -16.64
N GLU A 60 -12.67 -4.11 -17.46
CA GLU A 60 -14.07 -4.55 -17.53
C GLU A 60 -14.60 -5.18 -16.22
N GLY A 61 -13.72 -5.56 -15.31
CA GLY A 61 -14.05 -6.27 -14.07
C GLY A 61 -13.89 -5.44 -12.80
N GLY A 62 -13.22 -4.29 -12.86
CA GLY A 62 -12.95 -3.48 -11.67
C GLY A 62 -11.76 -2.55 -11.80
N PHE A 63 -11.10 -2.28 -10.67
CA PHE A 63 -9.98 -1.35 -10.59
C PHE A 63 -8.75 -2.04 -10.00
N ARG A 64 -7.64 -1.93 -10.73
CA ARG A 64 -6.32 -2.37 -10.28
C ARG A 64 -5.55 -1.17 -9.73
N ILE A 65 -5.30 -1.18 -8.44
CA ILE A 65 -4.69 -0.06 -7.70
C ILE A 65 -3.30 -0.46 -7.25
N GLY A 66 -2.28 0.23 -7.74
CA GLY A 66 -0.89 -0.01 -7.34
C GLY A 66 -0.63 0.35 -5.88
N CYS A 67 0.26 -0.40 -5.22
CA CYS A 67 0.56 -0.20 -3.80
C CYS A 67 1.17 1.17 -3.47
N MET A 68 1.78 1.82 -4.46
CA MET A 68 2.37 3.16 -4.34
C MET A 68 1.40 4.28 -4.70
N ALA A 69 0.18 3.98 -5.20
CA ALA A 69 -0.88 4.97 -5.36
C ALA A 69 -1.16 5.64 -4.01
N THR A 70 -1.33 6.96 -4.03
CA THR A 70 -1.53 7.75 -2.81
C THR A 70 -2.99 7.75 -2.37
N LEU A 71 -3.24 8.13 -1.12
CA LEU A 71 -4.61 8.35 -0.65
C LEU A 71 -5.29 9.49 -1.43
N HIS A 72 -4.51 10.46 -1.90
CA HIS A 72 -5.05 11.54 -2.73
C HIS A 72 -5.44 11.05 -4.12
N ASP A 73 -4.71 10.10 -4.69
CA ASP A 73 -5.08 9.52 -5.99
C ASP A 73 -6.45 8.81 -5.91
N ILE A 74 -6.70 8.00 -4.88
CA ILE A 74 -8.03 7.38 -4.70
C ILE A 74 -9.12 8.38 -4.34
N GLU A 75 -8.79 9.44 -3.58
CA GLU A 75 -9.73 10.54 -3.26
C GLU A 75 -10.26 11.23 -4.51
N THR A 76 -9.40 11.39 -5.52
CA THR A 76 -9.68 12.21 -6.71
C THR A 76 -9.98 11.40 -7.96
N HIS A 77 -9.82 10.09 -7.94
CA HIS A 77 -10.06 9.24 -9.12
C HIS A 77 -11.54 9.16 -9.45
N GLU A 78 -11.94 9.78 -10.58
CA GLU A 78 -13.35 9.94 -10.96
C GLU A 78 -14.07 8.60 -11.18
N GLY A 79 -13.47 7.68 -11.97
CA GLY A 79 -14.06 6.36 -12.26
C GLY A 79 -14.27 5.54 -11.00
N LEU A 80 -13.25 5.42 -10.15
CA LEU A 80 -13.33 4.69 -8.88
C LEU A 80 -14.43 5.26 -7.96
N ASN A 81 -14.48 6.58 -7.82
CA ASN A 81 -15.46 7.22 -6.93
C ASN A 81 -16.87 7.17 -7.49
N LYS A 82 -17.04 7.18 -8.81
CA LYS A 82 -18.33 6.99 -9.46
C LYS A 82 -18.86 5.57 -9.24
N GLU A 83 -18.04 4.56 -9.47
CA GLU A 83 -18.42 3.14 -9.32
C GLU A 83 -18.80 2.80 -7.88
N PHE A 84 -18.00 3.22 -6.91
CA PHE A 84 -18.20 2.93 -5.49
C PHE A 84 -18.93 4.04 -4.72
N GLN A 85 -19.73 4.87 -5.37
CA GLN A 85 -20.59 5.90 -4.75
C GLN A 85 -19.83 6.80 -3.76
N ASN A 86 -18.63 7.21 -4.11
CA ASN A 86 -17.68 8.00 -3.32
C ASN A 86 -17.18 7.32 -2.03
N LEU A 87 -17.34 6.01 -1.85
CA LEU A 87 -16.87 5.29 -0.66
C LEU A 87 -15.41 5.61 -0.34
N PHE A 88 -14.51 5.49 -1.32
CA PHE A 88 -13.08 5.70 -1.12
C PHE A 88 -12.75 7.17 -0.84
N LYS A 89 -13.37 8.11 -1.54
CA LYS A 89 -13.26 9.53 -1.27
C LYS A 89 -13.68 9.87 0.15
N GLU A 90 -14.84 9.39 0.59
CA GLU A 90 -15.36 9.67 1.93
C GLU A 90 -14.49 9.03 3.02
N ALA A 91 -13.94 7.83 2.77
CA ALA A 91 -13.05 7.15 3.71
C ALA A 91 -11.73 7.90 3.95
N VAL A 92 -11.20 8.62 2.94
CA VAL A 92 -9.87 9.23 3.05
C VAL A 92 -9.87 10.75 3.24
N ARG A 93 -10.92 11.46 2.81
CA ARG A 93 -10.94 12.94 2.76
C ARG A 93 -10.66 13.63 4.10
N HIS A 94 -10.94 12.97 5.22
CA HIS A 94 -10.71 13.49 6.56
C HIS A 94 -9.41 12.98 7.21
N ILE A 95 -8.63 12.16 6.50
CA ILE A 95 -7.33 11.71 7.00
C ILE A 95 -6.35 12.86 6.94
N VAL A 96 -6.14 13.52 8.08
CA VAL A 96 -5.21 14.65 8.30
C VAL A 96 -5.47 15.78 7.30
N GLY A 97 -4.61 15.96 6.31
CA GLY A 97 -4.67 17.00 5.30
C GLY A 97 -4.17 16.50 3.95
N VAL A 98 -4.36 17.31 2.90
CA VAL A 98 -3.98 16.94 1.53
C VAL A 98 -2.50 16.60 1.39
N GLN A 99 -1.62 17.31 2.10
CA GLN A 99 -0.17 17.02 2.08
C GLN A 99 0.15 15.63 2.64
N PHE A 100 -0.58 15.20 3.67
CA PHE A 100 -0.45 13.87 4.23
C PHE A 100 -0.95 12.82 3.22
N ARG A 101 -2.12 13.06 2.62
CA ARG A 101 -2.72 12.13 1.65
C ARG A 101 -1.90 12.00 0.35
N ASN A 102 -1.19 13.05 -0.06
CA ASN A 102 -0.23 12.99 -1.18
C ASN A 102 1.01 12.14 -0.89
N CYS A 103 1.30 11.85 0.36
CA CYS A 103 2.45 11.01 0.75
C CYS A 103 2.02 9.60 1.19
N ALA A 104 0.87 9.47 1.86
CA ALA A 104 0.38 8.18 2.35
C ALA A 104 -0.02 7.30 1.15
N THR A 105 0.50 6.07 1.13
CA THR A 105 0.25 5.11 0.05
C THR A 105 -0.78 4.06 0.44
N ILE A 106 -1.43 3.49 -0.55
CA ILE A 106 -2.37 2.38 -0.38
C ILE A 106 -1.67 1.18 0.27
N GLY A 107 -0.50 0.78 -0.24
CA GLY A 107 0.28 -0.31 0.34
C GLY A 107 0.62 -0.08 1.80
N GLY A 108 1.05 1.14 2.15
CA GLY A 108 1.35 1.53 3.53
C GLY A 108 0.13 1.55 4.47
N SER A 109 -1.07 1.67 3.92
CA SER A 109 -2.33 1.66 4.68
C SER A 109 -2.93 0.27 4.85
N ILE A 110 -2.68 -0.65 3.90
CA ILE A 110 -3.26 -1.99 3.86
C ILE A 110 -2.33 -3.05 4.46
N PHE A 111 -1.05 -3.07 4.04
CA PHE A 111 -0.11 -4.13 4.41
C PHE A 111 0.12 -4.26 5.94
N PRO A 112 0.19 -3.18 6.73
CA PRO A 112 0.36 -3.29 8.18
C PRO A 112 -0.86 -3.82 8.92
N LYS A 113 -2.02 -3.93 8.27
CA LYS A 113 -3.29 -4.48 8.84
C LYS A 113 -3.71 -3.78 10.13
N LEU A 114 -3.60 -2.46 10.16
CA LEU A 114 -3.94 -1.68 11.35
C LEU A 114 -5.46 -1.61 11.51
N GLY A 115 -5.96 -2.09 12.65
CA GLY A 115 -7.40 -2.18 12.92
C GLY A 115 -8.17 -0.85 12.99
N PHE A 116 -7.45 0.28 13.01
CA PHE A 116 -8.02 1.62 12.96
C PHE A 116 -7.94 2.28 11.57
N SER A 117 -7.51 1.54 10.54
CA SER A 117 -7.36 2.09 9.18
C SER A 117 -8.69 2.23 8.48
N ASP A 118 -9.14 3.47 8.25
CA ASP A 118 -10.34 3.78 7.46
C ASP A 118 -10.18 3.24 6.02
N VAL A 119 -8.97 3.31 5.47
CA VAL A 119 -8.64 2.77 4.15
C VAL A 119 -8.87 1.26 4.10
N LEU A 120 -8.33 0.52 5.07
CA LEU A 120 -8.53 -0.93 5.15
C LEU A 120 -10.01 -1.28 5.30
N THR A 121 -10.74 -0.54 6.11
CA THR A 121 -12.19 -0.74 6.34
C THR A 121 -12.98 -0.53 5.05
N ALA A 122 -12.67 0.52 4.28
CA ALA A 122 -13.34 0.79 3.01
C ALA A 122 -13.12 -0.34 1.99
N PHE A 123 -11.87 -0.80 1.84
CA PHE A 123 -11.57 -1.92 0.94
C PHE A 123 -12.16 -3.27 1.40
N LEU A 124 -12.29 -3.49 2.72
CA LEU A 124 -12.96 -4.68 3.27
C LEU A 124 -14.47 -4.69 3.02
N ALA A 125 -15.09 -3.53 2.83
CA ALA A 125 -16.51 -3.42 2.47
C ALA A 125 -16.81 -3.81 1.01
N CYS A 126 -15.76 -3.92 0.17
CA CYS A 126 -15.84 -4.27 -1.24
C CYS A 126 -15.27 -5.68 -1.50
N ASP A 127 -15.56 -6.25 -2.67
CA ASP A 127 -14.89 -7.46 -3.13
C ASP A 127 -13.47 -7.10 -3.59
N THR A 128 -12.53 -7.20 -2.65
CA THR A 128 -11.15 -6.78 -2.86
C THR A 128 -10.18 -7.96 -2.76
N GLN A 129 -9.29 -8.05 -3.75
CA GLN A 129 -8.15 -8.96 -3.77
C GLN A 129 -6.86 -8.17 -3.47
N VAL A 130 -5.96 -8.77 -2.70
CA VAL A 130 -4.59 -8.31 -2.51
C VAL A 130 -3.69 -9.10 -3.44
N ILE A 131 -2.86 -8.43 -4.22
CA ILE A 131 -1.92 -9.07 -5.12
C ILE A 131 -0.53 -8.98 -4.50
N LEU A 132 -0.01 -10.12 -4.08
CA LEU A 132 1.30 -10.29 -3.48
C LEU A 132 2.30 -10.81 -4.51
N TYR A 133 3.54 -10.37 -4.43
CA TYR A 133 4.56 -10.70 -5.44
C TYR A 133 4.83 -12.21 -5.56
N LYS A 134 4.94 -12.92 -4.45
CA LYS A 134 5.21 -14.38 -4.46
C LYS A 134 3.95 -15.21 -4.26
N LYS A 135 3.04 -14.79 -3.38
CA LYS A 135 1.82 -15.56 -3.06
C LYS A 135 0.70 -15.38 -4.09
N GLY A 136 0.79 -14.36 -4.96
CA GLY A 136 -0.26 -14.06 -5.93
C GLY A 136 -1.49 -13.40 -5.29
N GLU A 137 -2.67 -13.70 -5.84
CA GLU A 137 -3.94 -13.09 -5.43
C GLU A 137 -4.49 -13.76 -4.17
N VAL A 138 -4.87 -12.93 -3.19
CA VAL A 138 -5.48 -13.37 -1.93
C VAL A 138 -6.65 -12.45 -1.61
N PRO A 139 -7.84 -12.96 -1.27
CA PRO A 139 -8.94 -12.12 -0.82
C PRO A 139 -8.53 -11.26 0.38
N LEU A 140 -8.83 -9.96 0.36
CA LEU A 140 -8.44 -9.05 1.44
C LEU A 140 -8.96 -9.52 2.80
N ARG A 141 -10.18 -10.06 2.86
CA ARG A 141 -10.78 -10.64 4.07
C ARG A 141 -10.00 -11.82 4.65
N GLU A 142 -9.21 -12.53 3.84
CA GLU A 142 -8.34 -13.62 4.28
C GLU A 142 -6.95 -13.07 4.61
N PHE A 143 -6.45 -12.13 3.80
CA PHE A 143 -5.16 -11.51 3.99
C PHE A 143 -4.98 -10.90 5.38
N ILE A 144 -6.03 -10.32 5.96
CA ILE A 144 -5.94 -9.71 7.30
C ILE A 144 -5.60 -10.71 8.41
N TYR A 145 -5.89 -12.01 8.21
CA TYR A 145 -5.59 -13.08 9.17
C TYR A 145 -4.29 -13.82 8.88
N ILE A 146 -3.74 -13.71 7.68
CA ILE A 146 -2.47 -14.35 7.35
C ILE A 146 -1.34 -13.64 8.12
N PRO A 147 -0.39 -14.36 8.74
CA PRO A 147 0.76 -13.74 9.36
C PRO A 147 1.51 -12.83 8.37
N THR A 148 1.88 -11.65 8.83
CA THR A 148 2.68 -10.74 8.02
C THR A 148 4.07 -11.34 7.84
N ASP A 149 4.40 -11.68 6.61
CA ASP A 149 5.73 -12.12 6.19
C ASP A 149 6.43 -11.01 5.39
N ASN A 150 7.54 -11.35 4.78
CA ASN A 150 8.33 -10.41 4.00
C ASN A 150 7.94 -10.42 2.51
N ASP A 151 6.73 -10.82 2.15
CA ASP A 151 6.23 -10.66 0.78
C ASP A 151 5.92 -9.19 0.46
N ILE A 152 5.78 -8.86 -0.80
CA ILE A 152 5.52 -7.50 -1.28
C ILE A 152 4.09 -7.43 -1.79
N LEU A 153 3.29 -6.53 -1.20
CA LEU A 153 2.01 -6.14 -1.76
C LEU A 153 2.29 -5.24 -2.97
N THR A 154 1.86 -5.66 -4.14
CA THR A 154 2.05 -4.92 -5.38
C THR A 154 0.81 -4.13 -5.78
N HIS A 155 -0.37 -4.75 -5.69
CA HIS A 155 -1.63 -4.11 -6.08
C HIS A 155 -2.78 -4.56 -5.15
N LEU A 156 -3.85 -3.77 -5.17
CA LEU A 156 -5.20 -4.21 -4.85
C LEU A 156 -6.00 -4.33 -6.14
N TYR A 157 -6.93 -5.27 -6.18
CA TYR A 157 -7.94 -5.33 -7.21
C TYR A 157 -9.33 -5.31 -6.55
N VAL A 158 -10.17 -4.35 -6.90
CA VAL A 158 -11.49 -4.14 -6.31
C VAL A 158 -12.57 -4.20 -7.38
N LYS A 159 -13.66 -4.95 -7.08
CA LYS A 159 -14.82 -5.17 -7.94
C LYS A 159 -16.08 -4.60 -7.34
#